data_90949b7d5c141c58b11eea208700e241
#
_entry.id   90949b7d5c141c58b11eea208700e241
#
_cell.length_a   1.000
_cell.length_b   1.000
_cell.length_c   1.000
_cell.angle_alpha   90.00
_cell.angle_beta   90.00
_cell.angle_gamma   90.00
#
_symmetry.space_group_name_H-M   'P 1'
#
loop_
_entity.id
_entity.type
_entity.pdbx_description
1 polymer ?
#
loop_
_entity_poly.entity_id
_entity_poly.type
_entity_poly.pdbx_seq_one_letter_code
_entity_poly.pdbx_strand_id
1 'polypeptide(L)'
;GKSKDYSFLGLRKDNNWILDAGQVDLFRLRNRIATELWNDFATKPYYSDKEPKALSGVNGKVTEVILNNEYRGIYSLTESMDRKELRLKKYDENNQEFHGQLWKTSGYGYATFWEKPGIYNNNDETWNVFETKYPDIENVCPTDYSTLWNAINFVATSDDDTFRTEVAEYFDMPVLIDYYIFLNVVNGIDNIGKNMYWAVYDKTESKKLTPAIWDLDATVGQYYTDEPLHPESVYPTHQLGLSGLNIFCRLLQLNVDNFKDRVYKRYFTLRQNE
;
A
#
# COMPACT_ATOMS: atom_id res chain seq x y z
N GLY A 1 20.55 23.18 -9.57
CA GLY A 1 19.86 23.24 -10.88
C GLY A 1 18.39 22.97 -10.67
N LYS A 2 17.54 23.52 -11.54
CA LYS A 2 16.10 23.20 -11.48
C LYS A 2 15.90 21.75 -11.86
N SER A 3 15.10 20.98 -11.07
CA SER A 3 14.69 19.65 -11.44
C SER A 3 13.87 19.70 -12.75
N LYS A 4 14.03 18.68 -13.58
CA LYS A 4 13.35 18.62 -14.86
C LYS A 4 12.69 17.25 -15.01
N ASP A 5 11.41 17.26 -15.35
CA ASP A 5 10.66 16.06 -15.58
C ASP A 5 11.02 15.38 -16.90
N TYR A 6 11.23 14.08 -16.86
CA TYR A 6 11.47 13.22 -18.02
C TYR A 6 10.47 12.04 -18.01
N SER A 7 10.31 11.40 -19.17
CA SER A 7 9.62 10.12 -19.29
C SER A 7 10.63 9.10 -19.81
N PHE A 8 10.77 8.00 -19.11
CA PHE A 8 11.64 6.89 -19.50
C PHE A 8 10.79 5.67 -19.85
N LEU A 9 11.11 5.00 -20.95
CA LEU A 9 10.51 3.73 -21.36
C LEU A 9 8.96 3.72 -21.36
N GLY A 10 8.32 4.86 -21.62
CA GLY A 10 6.87 5.00 -21.63
C GLY A 10 6.23 5.19 -20.24
N LEU A 11 7.02 5.27 -19.19
CA LEU A 11 6.54 5.60 -17.84
C LEU A 11 6.12 7.07 -17.75
N ARG A 12 5.41 7.44 -16.68
CA ARG A 12 4.93 8.82 -16.50
C ARG A 12 6.07 9.83 -16.56
N LYS A 13 5.75 11.07 -16.92
CA LYS A 13 6.71 12.17 -16.87
C LYS A 13 6.90 12.64 -15.44
N ASP A 14 8.11 12.48 -14.91
CA ASP A 14 8.47 12.84 -13.55
C ASP A 14 9.95 13.24 -13.41
N ASN A 15 10.34 13.71 -12.23
CA ASN A 15 11.72 14.02 -11.86
C ASN A 15 12.26 13.11 -10.75
N ASN A 16 11.46 12.14 -10.30
CA ASN A 16 11.81 11.19 -9.26
C ASN A 16 11.60 9.75 -9.75
N TRP A 17 12.66 8.96 -9.78
CA TRP A 17 12.70 7.60 -10.29
C TRP A 17 13.45 6.71 -9.31
N ILE A 18 13.03 5.46 -9.23
CA ILE A 18 13.71 4.44 -8.45
C ILE A 18 14.36 3.44 -9.42
N LEU A 19 15.66 3.22 -9.22
CA LEU A 19 16.41 2.22 -9.93
C LEU A 19 16.82 1.13 -8.94
N ASP A 20 16.00 0.10 -8.86
CA ASP A 20 16.16 -1.01 -7.91
C ASP A 20 17.01 -2.13 -8.50
N ALA A 21 18.09 -2.49 -7.79
CA ALA A 21 18.98 -3.58 -8.17
C ALA A 21 18.45 -4.97 -7.77
N GLY A 22 17.38 -5.04 -6.98
CA GLY A 22 16.80 -6.30 -6.49
C GLY A 22 17.79 -7.14 -5.70
N GLN A 23 18.51 -6.54 -4.73
CA GLN A 23 19.61 -7.23 -4.03
C GLN A 23 19.11 -8.44 -3.23
N VAL A 24 17.94 -8.31 -2.57
CA VAL A 24 17.33 -9.38 -1.78
C VAL A 24 16.72 -10.47 -2.67
N ASP A 25 16.19 -10.08 -3.81
CA ASP A 25 15.56 -11.00 -4.76
C ASP A 25 16.58 -11.57 -5.75
N LEU A 26 16.96 -12.82 -5.57
CA LEU A 26 17.90 -13.53 -6.47
C LEU A 26 17.46 -13.54 -7.94
N PHE A 27 16.15 -13.49 -8.22
CA PHE A 27 15.61 -13.39 -9.58
C PHE A 27 15.49 -11.95 -10.08
N ARG A 28 15.58 -10.95 -9.18
CA ARG A 28 15.46 -9.50 -9.48
C ARG A 28 14.16 -9.08 -10.16
N LEU A 29 13.13 -9.90 -10.12
CA LEU A 29 11.87 -9.71 -10.85
C LEU A 29 10.64 -9.80 -9.98
N ARG A 30 10.71 -10.38 -8.76
CA ARG A 30 9.55 -10.61 -7.90
C ARG A 30 8.79 -9.32 -7.61
N ASN A 31 9.50 -8.29 -7.20
CA ASN A 31 8.89 -6.98 -6.93
C ASN A 31 8.13 -6.46 -8.16
N ARG A 32 8.73 -6.55 -9.35
CA ARG A 32 8.09 -6.09 -10.58
C ARG A 32 6.91 -6.96 -10.99
N ILE A 33 7.07 -8.28 -11.00
CA ILE A 33 6.00 -9.21 -11.37
C ILE A 33 4.82 -9.11 -10.42
N ALA A 34 5.05 -9.08 -9.11
CA ALA A 34 3.98 -8.93 -8.13
C ALA A 34 3.26 -7.58 -8.26
N THR A 35 4.00 -6.48 -8.54
CA THR A 35 3.37 -5.17 -8.77
C THR A 35 2.58 -5.13 -10.07
N GLU A 36 3.05 -5.75 -11.14
CA GLU A 36 2.29 -5.85 -12.40
C GLU A 36 1.02 -6.67 -12.21
N LEU A 37 1.12 -7.82 -11.55
CA LEU A 37 -0.06 -8.63 -11.21
C LEU A 37 -1.10 -7.82 -10.44
N TRP A 38 -0.68 -7.03 -9.44
CA TRP A 38 -1.58 -6.14 -8.72
C TRP A 38 -2.25 -5.13 -9.66
N ASN A 39 -1.47 -4.45 -10.49
CA ASN A 39 -1.99 -3.42 -11.39
C ASN A 39 -2.98 -3.98 -12.42
N ASP A 40 -2.83 -5.25 -12.81
CA ASP A 40 -3.69 -5.91 -13.79
C ASP A 40 -5.08 -6.23 -13.24
N PHE A 41 -5.18 -6.64 -11.97
CA PHE A 41 -6.47 -7.10 -11.44
C PHE A 41 -7.09 -6.21 -10.38
N ALA A 42 -6.29 -5.38 -9.67
CA ALA A 42 -6.80 -4.66 -8.51
C ALA A 42 -7.94 -3.69 -8.87
N THR A 43 -8.95 -3.72 -8.05
CA THR A 43 -10.02 -2.72 -8.09
C THR A 43 -9.42 -1.33 -7.90
N LYS A 44 -9.86 -0.39 -8.73
CA LYS A 44 -9.44 1.00 -8.58
C LYS A 44 -9.94 1.59 -7.27
N PRO A 45 -9.21 2.56 -6.69
CA PRO A 45 -9.62 3.24 -5.46
C PRO A 45 -11.03 3.83 -5.53
N TYR A 46 -11.70 3.94 -4.38
CA TYR A 46 -13.10 4.41 -4.24
C TYR A 46 -13.40 5.74 -4.93
N TYR A 47 -12.39 6.53 -5.20
CA TYR A 47 -12.49 7.84 -5.87
C TYR A 47 -12.18 7.80 -7.37
N SER A 48 -12.09 6.61 -7.96
CA SER A 48 -11.71 6.42 -9.37
C SER A 48 -12.66 7.07 -10.37
N ASP A 49 -13.91 7.31 -10.01
CA ASP A 49 -14.85 8.08 -10.85
C ASP A 49 -14.39 9.53 -11.04
N LYS A 50 -13.73 10.11 -10.03
CA LYS A 50 -13.13 11.45 -10.08
C LYS A 50 -11.73 11.42 -10.70
N GLU A 51 -10.98 10.35 -10.41
CA GLU A 51 -9.59 10.17 -10.81
C GLU A 51 -9.37 8.79 -11.48
N PRO A 52 -9.81 8.61 -12.74
CA PRO A 52 -9.81 7.30 -13.41
C PRO A 52 -8.40 6.75 -13.69
N LYS A 53 -7.37 7.57 -13.55
CA LYS A 53 -5.94 7.20 -13.72
C LYS A 53 -5.23 6.92 -12.39
N ALA A 54 -5.93 6.95 -11.26
CA ALA A 54 -5.34 6.60 -9.98
C ALA A 54 -4.93 5.12 -9.99
N LEU A 55 -3.71 4.84 -9.50
CA LEU A 55 -3.16 3.51 -9.33
C LEU A 55 -2.66 3.34 -7.90
N SER A 56 -2.86 2.16 -7.34
CA SER A 56 -2.34 1.77 -6.01
C SER A 56 -1.14 0.82 -6.08
N GLY A 57 -0.56 0.68 -7.25
CA GLY A 57 0.72 0.04 -7.54
C GLY A 57 1.47 0.82 -8.61
N VAL A 58 2.79 0.92 -8.48
CA VAL A 58 3.63 1.72 -9.38
C VAL A 58 3.94 1.00 -10.70
N ASN A 59 4.00 1.75 -11.79
CA ASN A 59 4.51 1.20 -13.04
C ASN A 59 6.04 1.14 -13.02
N GLY A 60 6.58 0.22 -13.80
CA GLY A 60 8.03 0.07 -13.94
C GLY A 60 8.42 -0.74 -15.16
N LYS A 61 9.72 -0.78 -15.43
CA LYS A 61 10.31 -1.54 -16.54
C LYS A 61 11.60 -2.19 -16.07
N VAL A 62 11.77 -3.46 -16.44
CA VAL A 62 13.06 -4.12 -16.30
C VAL A 62 14.01 -3.54 -17.34
N THR A 63 15.22 -3.17 -16.95
CA THR A 63 16.20 -2.52 -17.80
C THR A 63 17.61 -2.98 -17.48
N GLU A 64 18.49 -2.89 -18.46
CA GLU A 64 19.93 -3.02 -18.26
C GLU A 64 20.54 -1.66 -17.91
N VAL A 65 21.51 -1.67 -17.02
CA VAL A 65 22.22 -0.45 -16.61
C VAL A 65 23.67 -0.52 -17.04
N ILE A 66 24.11 0.51 -17.79
CA ILE A 66 25.50 0.75 -18.16
C ILE A 66 25.91 2.08 -17.55
N LEU A 67 26.92 2.07 -16.70
CA LEU A 67 27.46 3.27 -16.07
C LEU A 67 28.94 3.42 -16.41
N ASN A 68 29.31 4.56 -17.01
CA ASN A 68 30.67 4.85 -17.46
C ASN A 68 31.26 3.75 -18.38
N ASN A 69 30.46 3.25 -19.32
CA ASN A 69 30.77 2.15 -20.23
C ASN A 69 30.95 0.77 -19.56
N GLU A 70 30.61 0.61 -18.28
CA GLU A 70 30.61 -0.66 -17.59
C GLU A 70 29.19 -1.18 -17.40
N TYR A 71 28.97 -2.44 -17.74
CA TYR A 71 27.70 -3.11 -17.50
C TYR A 71 27.51 -3.35 -15.99
N ARG A 72 26.39 -2.90 -15.45
CA ARG A 72 26.05 -3.00 -14.02
C ARG A 72 24.98 -4.06 -13.72
N GLY A 73 24.39 -4.64 -14.75
CA GLY A 73 23.39 -5.70 -14.61
C GLY A 73 21.97 -5.26 -14.91
N ILE A 74 21.02 -6.09 -14.48
CA ILE A 74 19.58 -5.89 -14.65
C ILE A 74 19.04 -5.17 -13.43
N TYR A 75 18.20 -4.16 -13.67
CA TYR A 75 17.54 -3.34 -12.67
C TYR A 75 16.05 -3.18 -13.00
N SER A 76 15.26 -2.85 -12.00
CA SER A 76 13.89 -2.40 -12.18
C SER A 76 13.86 -0.86 -12.08
N LEU A 77 13.53 -0.17 -13.19
CA LEU A 77 13.26 1.26 -13.19
C LEU A 77 11.78 1.46 -12.92
N THR A 78 11.43 2.09 -11.81
CA THR A 78 10.04 2.26 -11.38
C THR A 78 9.70 3.72 -11.07
N GLU A 79 8.41 4.01 -11.19
CA GLU A 79 7.80 5.21 -10.65
C GLU A 79 7.83 5.16 -9.11
N SER A 80 7.72 6.31 -8.45
CA SER A 80 7.58 6.38 -7.01
C SER A 80 6.12 6.30 -6.61
N MET A 81 5.81 5.58 -5.52
CA MET A 81 4.49 5.66 -4.90
C MET A 81 4.36 7.02 -4.20
N ASP A 82 3.56 7.89 -4.79
CA ASP A 82 3.38 9.27 -4.34
C ASP A 82 1.95 9.77 -4.60
N ARG A 83 1.73 11.04 -4.27
CA ARG A 83 0.47 11.72 -4.54
C ARG A 83 0.06 11.65 -6.03
N LYS A 84 1.02 11.72 -6.96
CA LYS A 84 0.73 11.74 -8.40
C LYS A 84 0.25 10.39 -8.89
N GLU A 85 0.81 9.28 -8.36
CA GLU A 85 0.39 7.92 -8.70
C GLU A 85 -1.05 7.66 -8.24
N LEU A 86 -1.33 7.98 -7.01
CA LEU A 86 -2.65 7.84 -6.40
C LEU A 86 -3.63 8.96 -6.79
N ARG A 87 -3.19 10.01 -7.50
CA ARG A 87 -4.02 11.17 -7.88
C ARG A 87 -4.69 11.86 -6.69
N LEU A 88 -4.05 11.86 -5.52
CA LEU A 88 -4.62 12.49 -4.33
C LEU A 88 -4.75 14.00 -4.51
N LYS A 89 -5.76 14.59 -3.87
CA LYS A 89 -5.97 16.04 -3.84
C LYS A 89 -4.76 16.76 -3.28
N LYS A 90 -4.46 17.91 -3.85
CA LYS A 90 -3.34 18.73 -3.37
C LYS A 90 -3.70 19.39 -2.05
N TYR A 91 -2.69 19.53 -1.21
CA TYR A 91 -2.70 20.41 -0.06
C TYR A 91 -2.95 21.86 -0.54
N ASP A 92 -3.82 22.59 0.16
CA ASP A 92 -4.05 24.00 -0.12
C ASP A 92 -3.09 24.86 0.73
N GLU A 93 -2.02 25.33 0.10
CA GLU A 93 -1.00 26.16 0.75
C GLU A 93 -1.56 27.53 1.20
N ASN A 94 -2.57 28.05 0.49
CA ASN A 94 -3.14 29.38 0.79
C ASN A 94 -3.97 29.34 2.07
N ASN A 95 -4.77 28.27 2.24
CA ASN A 95 -5.64 28.09 3.39
C ASN A 95 -5.02 27.17 4.46
N GLN A 96 -3.84 26.58 4.19
CA GLN A 96 -3.21 25.58 5.02
C GLN A 96 -4.13 24.39 5.31
N GLU A 97 -4.88 23.95 4.29
CA GLU A 97 -5.89 22.90 4.41
C GLU A 97 -5.37 21.57 3.88
N PHE A 98 -5.50 20.52 4.71
CA PHE A 98 -5.16 19.14 4.34
C PHE A 98 -6.30 18.51 3.55
N HIS A 99 -5.99 18.04 2.35
CA HIS A 99 -6.86 17.26 1.48
C HIS A 99 -6.36 15.82 1.37
N GLY A 100 -5.59 15.52 0.33
CA GLY A 100 -4.97 14.20 0.17
C GLY A 100 -3.90 13.93 1.21
N GLN A 101 -3.81 12.68 1.65
CA GLN A 101 -2.81 12.25 2.63
C GLN A 101 -2.23 10.89 2.23
N LEU A 102 -0.94 10.67 2.48
CA LEU A 102 -0.24 9.42 2.18
C LEU A 102 0.77 9.11 3.26
N TRP A 103 0.70 7.90 3.81
CA TRP A 103 1.64 7.37 4.78
C TRP A 103 2.20 6.04 4.32
N LYS A 104 3.52 5.86 4.51
CA LYS A 104 4.21 4.57 4.31
C LYS A 104 4.39 3.88 5.65
N THR A 105 4.24 2.57 5.68
CA THR A 105 4.54 1.76 6.85
C THR A 105 5.95 1.18 6.77
N SER A 106 6.76 1.42 7.81
CA SER A 106 8.15 0.94 7.94
C SER A 106 8.30 -0.27 8.88
N GLY A 107 7.22 -0.64 9.56
CA GLY A 107 7.20 -1.74 10.53
C GLY A 107 5.78 -2.18 10.85
N TYR A 108 5.64 -3.08 11.83
CA TYR A 108 4.34 -3.62 12.20
C TYR A 108 3.62 -2.71 13.21
N GLY A 109 4.06 -2.54 14.42
CA GLY A 109 3.51 -1.61 15.42
C GLY A 109 2.01 -1.31 15.25
N TYR A 110 1.65 -0.02 15.25
CA TYR A 110 0.26 0.39 15.02
C TYR A 110 -0.26 0.12 13.59
N ALA A 111 0.62 -0.21 12.63
CA ALA A 111 0.21 -0.60 11.28
C ALA A 111 -0.57 -1.92 11.24
N THR A 112 -0.52 -2.72 12.29
CA THR A 112 -1.33 -3.93 12.41
C THR A 112 -2.75 -3.70 12.93
N PHE A 113 -3.06 -2.52 13.44
CA PHE A 113 -4.37 -2.13 13.99
C PHE A 113 -4.85 -3.00 15.19
N TRP A 114 -3.93 -3.66 15.90
CA TRP A 114 -4.28 -4.48 17.06
C TRP A 114 -4.44 -3.69 18.36
N GLU A 115 -3.69 -2.60 18.49
CA GLU A 115 -3.61 -1.84 19.71
C GLU A 115 -4.23 -0.46 19.55
N LYS A 116 -4.87 0.01 20.62
CA LYS A 116 -5.32 1.40 20.70
C LYS A 116 -4.12 2.32 20.49
N PRO A 117 -4.18 3.24 19.52
CA PRO A 117 -3.04 4.09 19.21
C PRO A 117 -2.79 5.11 20.32
N GLY A 118 -1.51 5.37 20.58
CA GLY A 118 -1.08 6.45 21.48
C GLY A 118 -1.24 7.84 20.87
N ILE A 119 -0.75 8.84 21.58
CA ILE A 119 -0.76 10.24 21.14
C ILE A 119 0.21 10.40 19.96
N TYR A 120 -0.15 11.20 18.98
CA TYR A 120 0.73 11.64 17.89
C TYR A 120 1.12 13.12 18.04
N ASN A 121 2.21 13.49 17.39
CA ASN A 121 2.64 14.87 17.26
C ASN A 121 2.67 15.24 15.77
N ASN A 122 1.86 16.22 15.37
CA ASN A 122 1.78 16.64 13.97
C ASN A 122 3.03 17.42 13.48
N ASN A 123 3.99 17.68 14.35
CA ASN A 123 5.28 18.28 13.95
C ASN A 123 6.34 17.23 13.58
N ASP A 124 6.04 15.94 13.78
CA ASP A 124 6.95 14.84 13.48
C ASP A 124 6.59 14.21 12.14
N GLU A 125 7.58 13.95 11.29
CA GLU A 125 7.42 13.27 10.01
C GLU A 125 7.00 11.81 10.19
N THR A 126 7.38 11.21 11.33
CA THR A 126 7.10 9.81 11.65
C THR A 126 6.30 9.71 12.93
N TRP A 127 5.23 8.93 12.89
CA TRP A 127 4.47 8.54 14.07
C TRP A 127 4.41 7.01 14.19
N ASN A 128 5.03 6.46 15.24
CA ASN A 128 5.25 5.03 15.38
C ASN A 128 5.97 4.46 14.14
N VAL A 129 5.29 3.63 13.35
CA VAL A 129 5.84 3.03 12.11
C VAL A 129 5.33 3.71 10.83
N PHE A 130 4.58 4.78 10.94
CA PHE A 130 4.04 5.52 9.80
C PHE A 130 4.93 6.72 9.47
N GLU A 131 5.43 6.76 8.26
CA GLU A 131 6.15 7.89 7.69
C GLU A 131 5.20 8.69 6.80
N THR A 132 5.05 9.99 7.04
CA THR A 132 4.28 10.87 6.16
C THR A 132 5.00 11.02 4.81
N LYS A 133 4.32 10.70 3.72
CA LYS A 133 4.82 10.87 2.36
C LYS A 133 4.08 11.94 1.57
N TYR A 134 2.92 12.35 2.05
CA TYR A 134 2.19 13.51 1.52
C TYR A 134 1.17 14.00 2.55
N PRO A 135 0.99 15.33 2.73
CA PRO A 135 1.86 16.40 2.19
C PRO A 135 3.31 16.27 2.65
N ASP A 136 4.26 16.81 1.84
CA ASP A 136 5.67 16.80 2.14
C ASP A 136 5.97 17.74 3.32
N ILE A 137 6.46 17.19 4.42
CA ILE A 137 6.67 17.92 5.67
C ILE A 137 7.77 19.00 5.55
N GLU A 138 8.74 18.85 4.65
CA GLU A 138 9.78 19.86 4.42
C GLU A 138 9.17 21.17 3.88
N ASN A 139 8.07 21.05 3.13
CA ASN A 139 7.38 22.19 2.54
C ASN A 139 6.08 22.54 3.28
N VAL A 140 5.53 21.58 4.03
CA VAL A 140 4.25 21.71 4.73
C VAL A 140 4.40 21.20 6.15
N CYS A 141 4.46 22.08 7.09
CA CYS A 141 4.50 21.76 8.52
C CYS A 141 3.33 22.48 9.22
N PRO A 142 2.56 21.79 10.03
CA PRO A 142 2.68 20.40 10.52
C PRO A 142 2.10 19.35 9.57
N THR A 143 2.26 18.05 9.91
CA THR A 143 1.53 16.91 9.31
C THR A 143 0.13 16.80 9.93
N ASP A 144 -0.65 15.81 9.50
CA ASP A 144 -1.92 15.51 10.13
C ASP A 144 -2.19 14.00 10.17
N TYR A 145 -2.02 13.43 11.34
CA TYR A 145 -2.26 12.00 11.59
C TYR A 145 -3.70 11.68 12.02
N SER A 146 -4.58 12.66 12.14
CA SER A 146 -5.92 12.46 12.71
C SER A 146 -6.74 11.39 12.02
N THR A 147 -6.74 11.36 10.68
CA THR A 147 -7.50 10.36 9.90
C THR A 147 -6.97 8.95 10.14
N LEU A 148 -5.65 8.79 10.10
CA LEU A 148 -4.98 7.51 10.36
C LEU A 148 -5.21 7.04 11.79
N TRP A 149 -5.02 7.93 12.77
CA TRP A 149 -5.26 7.65 14.17
C TRP A 149 -6.70 7.16 14.43
N ASN A 150 -7.68 7.86 13.85
CA ASN A 150 -9.09 7.50 14.00
C ASN A 150 -9.38 6.11 13.42
N ALA A 151 -8.81 5.76 12.28
CA ALA A 151 -8.98 4.45 11.66
C ALA A 151 -8.37 3.33 12.51
N ILE A 152 -7.14 3.53 13.03
CA ILE A 152 -6.49 2.56 13.92
C ILE A 152 -7.29 2.39 15.21
N ASN A 153 -7.67 3.51 15.85
CA ASN A 153 -8.48 3.48 17.05
C ASN A 153 -9.82 2.78 16.82
N PHE A 154 -10.49 3.07 15.72
CA PHE A 154 -11.75 2.41 15.35
C PHE A 154 -11.57 0.89 15.26
N VAL A 155 -10.59 0.40 14.50
CA VAL A 155 -10.37 -1.05 14.36
C VAL A 155 -9.99 -1.70 15.69
N ALA A 156 -9.18 -1.04 16.51
CA ALA A 156 -8.67 -1.61 17.74
C ALA A 156 -9.69 -1.60 18.89
N THR A 157 -10.65 -0.65 18.93
CA THR A 157 -11.46 -0.40 20.14
C THR A 157 -12.96 -0.44 19.92
N SER A 158 -13.48 -0.39 18.69
CA SER A 158 -14.92 -0.47 18.46
C SER A 158 -15.47 -1.85 18.88
N ASP A 159 -16.68 -1.88 19.40
CA ASP A 159 -17.42 -3.13 19.56
C ASP A 159 -17.77 -3.75 18.19
N ASP A 160 -18.24 -4.99 18.21
CA ASP A 160 -18.47 -5.75 16.99
C ASP A 160 -19.62 -5.20 16.14
N ASP A 161 -20.65 -4.63 16.73
CA ASP A 161 -21.78 -4.07 16.00
C ASP A 161 -21.41 -2.76 15.33
N THR A 162 -20.71 -1.88 16.05
CA THR A 162 -20.13 -0.66 15.50
C THR A 162 -19.15 -0.98 14.37
N PHE A 163 -18.27 -1.97 14.55
CA PHE A 163 -17.35 -2.38 13.50
C PHE A 163 -18.08 -2.86 12.24
N ARG A 164 -19.12 -3.70 12.39
CA ARG A 164 -19.90 -4.20 11.24
C ARG A 164 -20.57 -3.08 10.44
N THR A 165 -21.08 -2.07 11.12
CA THR A 165 -21.86 -1.02 10.47
C THR A 165 -21.01 0.09 9.86
N GLU A 166 -19.85 0.38 10.44
CA GLU A 166 -19.07 1.57 10.08
C GLU A 166 -17.75 1.29 9.34
N VAL A 167 -17.25 0.04 9.30
CA VAL A 167 -15.91 -0.24 8.72
C VAL A 167 -15.77 0.25 7.28
N ALA A 168 -16.84 0.21 6.49
CA ALA A 168 -16.84 0.70 5.11
C ALA A 168 -16.75 2.25 4.99
N GLU A 169 -16.92 2.99 6.09
CA GLU A 169 -16.65 4.43 6.12
C GLU A 169 -15.17 4.74 6.30
N TYR A 170 -14.45 3.83 6.96
CA TYR A 170 -13.01 4.00 7.24
C TYR A 170 -12.11 3.39 6.19
N PHE A 171 -12.59 2.38 5.45
CA PHE A 171 -11.76 1.62 4.52
C PHE A 171 -12.41 1.38 3.17
N ASP A 172 -11.57 1.36 2.13
CA ASP A 172 -11.93 1.00 0.77
C ASP A 172 -12.10 -0.52 0.66
N MET A 173 -13.29 -1.02 0.97
CA MET A 173 -13.57 -2.45 1.10
C MET A 173 -13.30 -3.26 -0.18
N PRO A 174 -13.63 -2.79 -1.40
CA PRO A 174 -13.27 -3.50 -2.63
C PRO A 174 -11.76 -3.68 -2.80
N VAL A 175 -10.98 -2.62 -2.58
CA VAL A 175 -9.51 -2.69 -2.67
C VAL A 175 -8.92 -3.55 -1.55
N LEU A 176 -9.49 -3.52 -0.33
CA LEU A 176 -9.07 -4.42 0.75
C LEU A 176 -9.31 -5.90 0.44
N ILE A 177 -10.42 -6.23 -0.23
CA ILE A 177 -10.68 -7.62 -0.67
C ILE A 177 -9.60 -8.06 -1.65
N ASP A 178 -9.28 -7.23 -2.63
CA ASP A 178 -8.23 -7.52 -3.60
C ASP A 178 -6.85 -7.61 -2.92
N TYR A 179 -6.57 -6.73 -1.96
CA TYR A 179 -5.33 -6.76 -1.18
C TYR A 179 -5.21 -8.06 -0.36
N TYR A 180 -6.28 -8.50 0.28
CA TYR A 180 -6.32 -9.78 0.99
C TYR A 180 -6.03 -10.97 0.05
N ILE A 181 -6.69 -11.01 -1.13
CA ILE A 181 -6.46 -12.05 -2.14
C ILE A 181 -5.01 -12.00 -2.62
N PHE A 182 -4.53 -10.81 -2.97
CA PHE A 182 -3.19 -10.60 -3.49
C PHE A 182 -2.11 -11.11 -2.54
N LEU A 183 -2.14 -10.71 -1.27
CA LEU A 183 -1.17 -11.16 -0.28
C LEU A 183 -1.12 -12.68 -0.14
N ASN A 184 -2.28 -13.35 -0.22
CA ASN A 184 -2.34 -14.81 -0.19
C ASN A 184 -1.79 -15.45 -1.46
N VAL A 185 -2.06 -14.88 -2.63
CA VAL A 185 -1.59 -15.42 -3.93
C VAL A 185 -0.07 -15.28 -4.07
N VAL A 186 0.48 -14.12 -3.73
CA VAL A 186 1.93 -13.88 -3.86
C VAL A 186 2.73 -14.32 -2.63
N ASN A 187 2.04 -14.78 -1.58
CA ASN A 187 2.66 -15.09 -0.28
C ASN A 187 3.45 -13.91 0.30
N GLY A 188 2.81 -12.73 0.32
CA GLY A 188 3.42 -11.46 0.73
C GLY A 188 3.48 -11.31 2.24
N ILE A 189 4.31 -12.10 2.91
CA ILE A 189 4.41 -12.14 4.38
C ILE A 189 4.98 -10.87 5.00
N ASP A 190 5.81 -10.14 4.27
CA ASP A 190 6.40 -8.87 4.73
C ASP A 190 5.47 -7.67 4.47
N ASN A 191 4.30 -7.90 3.83
CA ASN A 191 3.36 -6.86 3.46
C ASN A 191 2.05 -6.88 4.28
N ILE A 192 2.04 -7.56 5.42
CA ILE A 192 0.87 -7.69 6.31
C ILE A 192 0.84 -6.62 7.41
N GLY A 193 1.06 -5.36 7.04
CA GLY A 193 1.14 -4.21 7.93
C GLY A 193 2.38 -3.35 7.70
N LYS A 194 3.50 -3.96 7.29
CA LYS A 194 4.73 -3.31 6.84
C LYS A 194 4.75 -3.23 5.30
N ASN A 195 5.65 -2.44 4.73
CA ASN A 195 5.87 -2.35 3.28
C ASN A 195 4.59 -2.09 2.46
N MET A 196 3.76 -1.18 2.93
CA MET A 196 2.57 -0.73 2.25
C MET A 196 2.33 0.76 2.48
N TYR A 197 1.41 1.31 1.75
CA TYR A 197 0.94 2.68 1.97
C TYR A 197 -0.54 2.69 2.35
N TRP A 198 -0.91 3.68 3.15
CA TRP A 198 -2.29 4.08 3.36
C TRP A 198 -2.51 5.47 2.80
N ALA A 199 -3.57 5.64 2.02
CA ALA A 199 -3.90 6.88 1.36
C ALA A 199 -5.33 7.33 1.64
N VAL A 200 -5.52 8.65 1.72
CA VAL A 200 -6.83 9.32 1.71
C VAL A 200 -6.85 10.25 0.52
N TYR A 201 -7.89 10.16 -0.31
CA TYR A 201 -8.03 11.00 -1.49
C TYR A 201 -8.21 12.48 -1.14
N ASP A 202 -9.22 12.75 -0.30
CA ASP A 202 -9.54 14.06 0.24
C ASP A 202 -10.20 13.90 1.61
N LYS A 203 -9.50 14.27 2.68
CA LYS A 203 -10.01 14.11 4.05
C LYS A 203 -11.20 15.00 4.36
N THR A 204 -11.44 16.06 3.58
CA THR A 204 -12.60 16.94 3.74
C THR A 204 -13.88 16.31 3.21
N GLU A 205 -13.77 15.35 2.30
CA GLU A 205 -14.89 14.62 1.73
C GLU A 205 -15.07 13.23 2.36
N SER A 206 -13.98 12.55 2.75
CA SER A 206 -14.04 11.17 3.24
C SER A 206 -12.85 10.85 4.14
N LYS A 207 -13.08 10.08 5.20
CA LYS A 207 -12.04 9.51 6.06
C LYS A 207 -11.51 8.16 5.57
N LYS A 208 -11.94 7.71 4.39
CA LYS A 208 -11.70 6.35 3.87
C LYS A 208 -10.27 6.14 3.46
N LEU A 209 -9.62 5.14 4.05
CA LEU A 209 -8.28 4.71 3.74
C LEU A 209 -8.29 3.69 2.59
N THR A 210 -7.43 3.92 1.59
CA THR A 210 -7.14 2.98 0.50
C THR A 210 -5.72 2.44 0.68
N PRO A 211 -5.49 1.12 0.67
CA PRO A 211 -4.15 0.57 0.68
C PRO A 211 -3.48 0.69 -0.69
N ALA A 212 -2.15 0.86 -0.70
CA ALA A 212 -1.34 0.72 -1.89
C ALA A 212 -0.12 -0.18 -1.60
N ILE A 213 0.26 -0.98 -2.59
CA ILE A 213 1.33 -1.96 -2.46
C ILE A 213 2.70 -1.34 -2.60
N TRP A 214 3.68 -1.94 -1.90
CA TRP A 214 5.07 -1.54 -1.98
C TRP A 214 6.01 -2.67 -1.53
N ASP A 215 7.20 -2.73 -2.14
CA ASP A 215 8.30 -3.58 -1.70
C ASP A 215 7.93 -5.05 -1.60
N LEU A 216 7.70 -5.65 -2.76
CA LEU A 216 7.21 -7.02 -2.93
C LEU A 216 8.32 -8.02 -3.28
N ASP A 217 9.57 -7.71 -2.97
CA ASP A 217 10.72 -8.57 -3.24
C ASP A 217 10.69 -9.86 -2.39
N ALA A 218 10.14 -9.79 -1.18
CA ALA A 218 9.88 -10.93 -0.30
C ALA A 218 8.52 -11.60 -0.59
N THR A 219 8.29 -11.97 -1.86
CA THR A 219 7.06 -12.65 -2.31
C THR A 219 7.39 -13.88 -3.15
N VAL A 220 6.38 -14.65 -3.55
CA VAL A 220 6.50 -15.79 -4.46
C VAL A 220 7.62 -16.76 -4.03
N GLY A 221 7.57 -17.17 -2.76
CA GLY A 221 8.51 -18.16 -2.19
C GLY A 221 9.87 -17.61 -1.77
N GLN A 222 10.06 -16.28 -1.73
CA GLN A 222 11.22 -15.62 -1.17
C GLN A 222 10.93 -15.09 0.24
N TYR A 223 11.88 -15.30 1.15
CA TYR A 223 11.86 -14.66 2.47
C TYR A 223 12.70 -13.38 2.47
N TYR A 224 12.46 -12.48 3.40
CA TYR A 224 13.19 -11.20 3.50
C TYR A 224 14.66 -11.32 3.91
N THR A 225 15.14 -12.55 4.23
CA THR A 225 16.51 -12.85 4.69
C THR A 225 17.37 -13.57 3.63
N ASP A 226 17.11 -13.42 2.34
CA ASP A 226 17.78 -14.18 1.24
C ASP A 226 17.51 -15.69 1.25
N GLU A 227 16.77 -16.21 2.23
CA GLU A 227 16.44 -17.62 2.32
C GLU A 227 15.15 -17.92 1.54
N PRO A 228 15.10 -19.05 0.80
CA PRO A 228 13.86 -19.47 0.18
C PRO A 228 12.84 -19.85 1.27
N LEU A 229 11.59 -19.43 1.10
CA LEU A 229 10.50 -19.90 1.94
C LEU A 229 10.32 -21.40 1.73
N HIS A 230 10.43 -22.16 2.81
CA HIS A 230 10.03 -23.56 2.79
C HIS A 230 8.52 -23.64 2.55
N PRO A 231 8.06 -24.35 1.50
CA PRO A 231 6.63 -24.45 1.17
C PRO A 231 5.76 -24.95 2.35
N GLU A 232 6.37 -25.70 3.26
CA GLU A 232 5.70 -26.29 4.43
C GLU A 232 5.58 -25.31 5.62
N SER A 233 6.33 -24.21 5.63
CA SER A 233 6.43 -23.33 6.80
C SER A 233 5.52 -22.10 6.73
N VAL A 234 4.89 -21.83 5.59
CA VAL A 234 4.14 -20.59 5.40
C VAL A 234 2.75 -20.88 4.83
N TYR A 235 1.77 -20.82 5.72
CA TYR A 235 0.37 -20.70 5.33
C TYR A 235 -0.02 -19.21 5.47
N PRO A 236 -0.06 -18.44 4.38
CA PRO A 236 -0.41 -17.02 4.42
C PRO A 236 -1.73 -16.76 5.12
N THR A 237 -2.68 -17.69 4.98
CA THR A 237 -4.01 -17.63 5.60
C THR A 237 -3.96 -17.60 7.14
N HIS A 238 -3.00 -18.25 7.77
CA HIS A 238 -2.85 -18.21 9.23
C HIS A 238 -2.22 -16.89 9.71
N GLN A 239 -1.27 -16.36 8.97
CA GLN A 239 -0.59 -15.12 9.34
C GLN A 239 -1.45 -13.89 9.06
N LEU A 240 -2.16 -13.86 7.95
CA LEU A 240 -3.05 -12.75 7.61
C LEU A 240 -4.27 -12.63 8.53
N GLY A 241 -4.73 -13.74 9.09
CA GLY A 241 -5.88 -13.76 9.99
C GLY A 241 -5.57 -13.61 11.49
N LEU A 242 -4.36 -13.95 11.93
CA LEU A 242 -4.05 -14.05 13.38
C LEU A 242 -2.87 -13.19 13.84
N SER A 243 -1.98 -12.77 12.96
CA SER A 243 -0.81 -11.96 13.29
C SER A 243 -0.56 -10.79 12.34
N GLY A 244 -1.35 -10.68 11.28
CA GLY A 244 -1.28 -9.59 10.32
C GLY A 244 -2.16 -8.40 10.69
N LEU A 245 -2.81 -7.80 9.68
CA LEU A 245 -3.72 -6.68 9.90
C LEU A 245 -4.97 -7.14 10.67
N ASN A 246 -5.23 -6.57 11.85
CA ASN A 246 -6.40 -6.86 12.66
C ASN A 246 -7.72 -6.61 11.92
N ILE A 247 -7.74 -5.67 10.98
CA ILE A 247 -8.91 -5.43 10.13
C ILE A 247 -9.34 -6.70 9.40
N PHE A 248 -8.40 -7.50 8.84
CA PHE A 248 -8.74 -8.77 8.19
C PHE A 248 -9.22 -9.81 9.20
N CYS A 249 -8.61 -9.85 10.39
CA CYS A 249 -9.07 -10.74 11.45
C CYS A 249 -10.54 -10.46 11.80
N ARG A 250 -10.89 -9.21 12.06
CA ARG A 250 -12.26 -8.80 12.39
C ARG A 250 -13.24 -9.01 11.23
N LEU A 251 -12.85 -8.66 9.99
CA LEU A 251 -13.68 -8.88 8.79
C LEU A 251 -14.00 -10.35 8.59
N LEU A 252 -13.03 -11.24 8.80
CA LEU A 252 -13.21 -12.69 8.67
C LEU A 252 -14.03 -13.28 9.83
N GLN A 253 -13.72 -12.92 11.07
CA GLN A 253 -14.42 -13.45 12.25
C GLN A 253 -15.89 -13.04 12.26
N LEU A 254 -16.16 -11.77 12.00
CA LEU A 254 -17.50 -11.19 12.01
C LEU A 254 -18.26 -11.40 10.70
N ASN A 255 -17.57 -11.86 9.65
CA ASN A 255 -18.09 -12.01 8.28
C ASN A 255 -18.85 -10.77 7.79
N VAL A 256 -18.25 -9.59 8.00
CA VAL A 256 -18.86 -8.30 7.70
C VAL A 256 -19.28 -8.21 6.24
N ASP A 257 -20.51 -7.83 5.98
CA ASP A 257 -21.06 -7.71 4.62
C ASP A 257 -20.75 -8.94 3.73
N ASN A 258 -20.86 -10.14 4.32
CA ASN A 258 -20.51 -11.41 3.67
C ASN A 258 -19.05 -11.43 3.13
N PHE A 259 -18.11 -10.88 3.87
CA PHE A 259 -16.71 -10.73 3.45
C PHE A 259 -16.11 -12.03 2.88
N LYS A 260 -16.36 -13.18 3.54
CA LYS A 260 -15.86 -14.49 3.08
C LYS A 260 -16.37 -14.84 1.69
N ASP A 261 -17.67 -14.66 1.44
CA ASP A 261 -18.28 -14.96 0.15
C ASP A 261 -17.80 -13.97 -0.94
N ARG A 262 -17.59 -12.70 -0.58
CA ARG A 262 -17.05 -11.69 -1.50
C ARG A 262 -15.63 -12.02 -1.91
N VAL A 263 -14.76 -12.39 -0.97
CA VAL A 263 -13.39 -12.85 -1.24
C VAL A 263 -13.42 -14.09 -2.15
N TYR A 264 -14.26 -15.09 -1.82
CA TYR A 264 -14.39 -16.31 -2.62
C TYR A 264 -14.83 -15.99 -4.05
N LYS A 265 -15.92 -15.26 -4.23
CA LYS A 265 -16.46 -14.90 -5.56
C LYS A 265 -15.43 -14.11 -6.36
N ARG A 266 -14.78 -13.13 -5.73
CA ARG A 266 -13.76 -12.31 -6.39
C ARG A 266 -12.57 -13.15 -6.87
N TYR A 267 -12.04 -14.03 -6.00
CA TYR A 267 -10.96 -14.94 -6.34
C TYR A 267 -11.30 -15.84 -7.55
N PHE A 268 -12.49 -16.44 -7.55
CA PHE A 268 -12.92 -17.28 -8.67
C PHE A 268 -13.16 -16.50 -9.96
N THR A 269 -13.67 -15.27 -9.88
CA THR A 269 -13.80 -14.39 -11.05
C THR A 269 -12.43 -14.08 -11.65
N LEU A 270 -11.44 -13.78 -10.83
CA LEU A 270 -10.08 -13.53 -11.30
C LEU A 270 -9.48 -14.74 -12.00
N ARG A 271 -9.68 -15.94 -11.47
CA ARG A 271 -9.20 -17.19 -12.09
C ARG A 271 -9.87 -17.57 -13.43
N GLN A 272 -11.03 -17.03 -13.72
CA GLN A 272 -11.76 -17.35 -14.96
C GLN A 272 -11.39 -16.42 -16.13
N ASN A 273 -10.71 -15.32 -15.84
CA ASN A 273 -10.36 -14.30 -16.82
C ASN A 273 -8.91 -14.42 -17.31
N GLU A 274 -8.22 -15.52 -16.97
CA GLU A 274 -6.89 -15.87 -17.48
C GLU A 274 -6.95 -16.77 -18.70
#